data_6b5d97edc60891b56533390534f4145c
#
_entry.id   6b5d97edc60891b56533390534f4145c
#
_cell.length_a   1.000
_cell.length_b   1.000
_cell.length_c   1.000
_cell.angle_alpha   90.00
_cell.angle_beta   90.00
_cell.angle_gamma   90.00
#
_symmetry.space_group_name_H-M   'P 1'
#
loop_
_entity.id
_entity.type
_entity.pdbx_description
1 polymer ?
#
loop_
_entity_poly.entity_id
_entity_poly.type
_entity_poly.pdbx_seq_one_letter_code
_entity_poly.pdbx_strand_id
1 'polypeptide(L)'
;PQLKGEYTFVPGVIAMVLMIICVLMTSVSIVKEKELGNMEMLLVSPTNPLIVIISKAVPYFIISLIIVTIILIMSVTLLHIPIRGSLWLLYFVSSIFILAALSLGLVISTITNSQQVAMLISLMGMMLPTIMFGGFMFPIENMPLPMQIISNIIPAKWFYYAINGIMIKGLGISSLFKEILILLGFCVLFITISFKKFNIRLS
;
A
#
# COMPACT_ATOMS: atom_id res chain seq x y z
N PRO A 1 17.49 -17.96 -21.70
CA PRO A 1 16.30 -17.92 -20.89
C PRO A 1 15.87 -16.46 -20.81
N GLN A 2 15.08 -16.04 -21.77
CA GLN A 2 14.46 -14.72 -21.78
C GLN A 2 13.47 -14.71 -20.62
N LEU A 3 13.83 -14.05 -19.53
CA LEU A 3 12.86 -13.57 -18.53
C LEU A 3 11.98 -12.60 -19.31
N LYS A 4 10.82 -13.08 -19.74
CA LYS A 4 9.86 -12.24 -20.44
C LYS A 4 9.57 -11.07 -19.50
N GLY A 5 9.71 -9.84 -19.97
CA GLY A 5 9.49 -8.64 -19.17
C GLY A 5 8.12 -8.64 -18.46
N GLU A 6 7.17 -9.38 -19.01
CA GLU A 6 5.84 -9.63 -18.45
C GLU A 6 5.87 -10.20 -17.03
N TYR A 7 6.80 -11.14 -16.75
CA TYR A 7 6.91 -11.76 -15.41
C TYR A 7 7.33 -10.78 -14.30
N THR A 8 8.10 -9.78 -14.67
CA THR A 8 8.58 -8.76 -13.73
C THR A 8 7.60 -7.59 -13.63
N PHE A 9 6.88 -7.32 -14.73
CA PHE A 9 5.96 -6.20 -14.84
C PHE A 9 4.68 -6.42 -14.00
N VAL A 10 4.08 -7.62 -14.04
CA VAL A 10 2.80 -7.89 -13.36
C VAL A 10 2.88 -7.71 -11.84
N PRO A 11 3.86 -8.28 -11.10
CA PRO A 11 4.02 -7.99 -9.68
C PRO A 11 4.18 -6.50 -9.36
N GLY A 12 4.86 -5.77 -10.25
CA GLY A 12 5.02 -4.32 -10.13
C GLY A 12 3.72 -3.55 -10.29
N VAL A 13 2.89 -3.94 -11.27
CA VAL A 13 1.57 -3.35 -11.48
C VAL A 13 0.66 -3.62 -10.28
N ILE A 14 0.68 -4.83 -9.73
CA ILE A 14 -0.07 -5.16 -8.50
C ILE A 14 0.35 -4.22 -7.37
N ALA A 15 1.64 -4.05 -7.14
CA ALA A 15 2.15 -3.16 -6.10
C ALA A 15 1.71 -1.70 -6.31
N MET A 16 1.82 -1.20 -7.53
CA MET A 16 1.44 0.17 -7.89
C MET A 16 -0.05 0.41 -7.73
N VAL A 17 -0.88 -0.45 -8.30
CA VAL A 17 -2.35 -0.31 -8.26
C VAL A 17 -2.86 -0.36 -6.82
N LEU A 18 -2.41 -1.33 -6.03
CA LEU A 18 -2.80 -1.42 -4.62
C LEU A 18 -2.34 -0.21 -3.82
N MET A 19 -1.10 0.24 -4.01
CA MET A 19 -0.58 1.41 -3.31
C MET A 19 -1.43 2.64 -3.57
N ILE A 20 -1.71 2.93 -4.84
CA ILE A 20 -2.49 4.10 -5.24
C ILE A 20 -3.92 4.01 -4.71
N ILE A 21 -4.61 2.89 -4.95
CA ILE A 21 -6.02 2.74 -4.56
C ILE A 21 -6.19 2.81 -3.05
N CYS A 22 -5.37 2.06 -2.28
CA CYS A 22 -5.48 2.06 -0.83
C CYS A 22 -5.24 3.45 -0.23
N VAL A 23 -4.17 4.11 -0.66
CA VAL A 23 -3.80 5.44 -0.15
C VAL A 23 -4.85 6.48 -0.54
N LEU A 24 -5.28 6.49 -1.81
CA LEU A 24 -6.25 7.46 -2.33
C LEU A 24 -7.61 7.29 -1.64
N MET A 25 -8.16 6.08 -1.62
CA MET A 25 -9.48 5.83 -1.03
C MET A 25 -9.53 6.19 0.44
N THR A 26 -8.49 5.82 1.20
CA THR A 26 -8.44 6.13 2.64
C THR A 26 -8.28 7.62 2.88
N SER A 27 -7.34 8.29 2.21
CA SER A 27 -7.08 9.71 2.42
C SER A 27 -8.29 10.57 2.04
N VAL A 28 -8.87 10.34 0.86
CA VAL A 28 -10.02 11.12 0.37
C VAL A 28 -11.26 10.89 1.23
N SER A 29 -11.54 9.65 1.64
CA SER A 29 -12.71 9.34 2.48
C SER A 29 -12.68 10.07 3.82
N ILE A 30 -11.51 10.15 4.46
CA ILE A 30 -11.39 10.82 5.75
C ILE A 30 -11.40 12.34 5.58
N VAL A 31 -10.71 12.85 4.56
CA VAL A 31 -10.68 14.30 4.30
C VAL A 31 -12.06 14.81 3.88
N LYS A 32 -12.85 14.02 3.17
CA LYS A 32 -14.24 14.34 2.84
C LYS A 32 -15.08 14.64 4.09
N GLU A 33 -14.92 13.85 5.14
CA GLU A 33 -15.66 14.10 6.40
C GLU A 33 -15.16 15.32 7.14
N LYS A 34 -13.87 15.63 7.02
CA LYS A 34 -13.33 16.89 7.55
C LYS A 34 -13.92 18.10 6.82
N GLU A 35 -13.98 18.05 5.47
CA GLU A 35 -14.55 19.15 4.68
C GLU A 35 -16.04 19.38 4.97
N LEU A 36 -16.80 18.31 5.22
CA LEU A 36 -18.23 18.38 5.50
C LEU A 36 -18.53 18.79 6.97
N GLY A 37 -17.52 19.01 7.80
CA GLY A 37 -17.70 19.33 9.22
C GLY A 37 -18.21 18.15 10.08
N ASN A 38 -18.39 16.97 9.50
CA ASN A 38 -18.89 15.78 10.21
C ASN A 38 -17.93 15.31 11.31
N MET A 39 -16.64 15.66 11.21
CA MET A 39 -15.64 15.32 12.22
C MET A 39 -15.91 16.03 13.54
N GLU A 40 -16.44 17.26 13.55
CA GLU A 40 -16.79 17.99 14.77
C GLU A 40 -17.97 17.31 15.49
N MET A 41 -18.97 16.83 14.74
CA MET A 41 -20.08 16.06 15.30
C MET A 41 -19.63 14.71 15.88
N LEU A 42 -18.63 14.06 15.28
CA LEU A 42 -18.05 12.83 15.80
C LEU A 42 -17.25 13.05 17.10
N LEU A 43 -16.66 14.24 17.27
CA LEU A 43 -15.93 14.61 18.50
C LEU A 43 -16.86 14.89 19.70
N VAL A 44 -18.07 15.36 19.45
CA VAL A 44 -19.10 15.56 20.48
C VAL A 44 -19.79 14.24 20.86
N SER A 45 -19.72 13.24 19.99
CA SER A 45 -20.21 11.89 20.28
C SER A 45 -19.23 11.13 21.20
N PRO A 46 -19.71 10.30 22.15
CA PRO A 46 -18.87 9.48 23.02
C PRO A 46 -18.16 8.33 22.28
N THR A 47 -18.11 8.36 20.94
CA THR A 47 -17.48 7.33 20.11
C THR A 47 -15.97 7.53 20.04
N ASN A 48 -15.24 6.44 20.26
CA ASN A 48 -13.78 6.47 20.16
C ASN A 48 -13.37 6.75 18.69
N PRO A 49 -12.52 7.77 18.41
CA PRO A 49 -12.04 8.07 17.05
C PRO A 49 -11.43 6.88 16.31
N LEU A 50 -10.86 5.93 17.05
CA LEU A 50 -10.32 4.69 16.53
C LEU A 50 -11.36 3.84 15.80
N ILE A 51 -12.55 3.73 16.38
CA ILE A 51 -13.63 2.92 15.81
C ILE A 51 -14.04 3.49 14.46
N VAL A 52 -14.09 4.81 14.32
CA VAL A 52 -14.42 5.49 13.07
C VAL A 52 -13.36 5.21 12.00
N ILE A 53 -12.08 5.28 12.35
CA ILE A 53 -10.98 4.98 11.43
C ILE A 53 -11.03 3.53 10.97
N ILE A 54 -11.20 2.59 11.89
CA ILE A 54 -11.25 1.15 11.58
C ILE A 54 -12.48 0.83 10.72
N SER A 55 -13.66 1.35 11.06
CA SER A 55 -14.88 1.10 10.29
C SER A 55 -14.79 1.56 8.84
N LYS A 56 -13.96 2.57 8.55
CA LYS A 56 -13.68 3.03 7.19
C LYS A 56 -12.56 2.25 6.51
N ALA A 57 -11.56 1.81 7.25
CA ALA A 57 -10.48 1.02 6.68
C ALA A 57 -10.93 -0.38 6.24
N VAL A 58 -11.88 -1.00 6.96
CA VAL A 58 -12.37 -2.35 6.67
C VAL A 58 -12.96 -2.51 5.26
N PRO A 59 -13.90 -1.67 4.78
CA PRO A 59 -14.42 -1.82 3.42
C PRO A 59 -13.34 -1.64 2.36
N TYR A 60 -12.40 -0.72 2.54
CA TYR A 60 -11.29 -0.53 1.60
C TYR A 60 -10.31 -1.70 1.62
N PHE A 61 -10.10 -2.31 2.76
CA PHE A 61 -9.31 -3.55 2.87
C PHE A 61 -9.95 -4.68 2.05
N ILE A 62 -11.27 -4.88 2.18
CA ILE A 62 -12.00 -5.92 1.44
C ILE A 62 -11.95 -5.64 -0.08
N ILE A 63 -12.21 -4.39 -0.50
CA ILE A 63 -12.13 -4.00 -1.90
C ILE A 63 -10.73 -4.25 -2.46
N SER A 64 -9.68 -3.92 -1.71
CA SER A 64 -8.30 -4.14 -2.13
C SER A 64 -7.96 -5.63 -2.27
N LEU A 65 -8.48 -6.50 -1.40
CA LEU A 65 -8.32 -7.95 -1.57
C LEU A 65 -9.04 -8.47 -2.81
N ILE A 66 -10.22 -7.93 -3.14
CA ILE A 66 -10.95 -8.26 -4.37
C ILE A 66 -10.10 -7.84 -5.59
N ILE A 67 -9.52 -6.65 -5.57
CA ILE A 67 -8.64 -6.16 -6.64
C ILE A 67 -7.43 -7.07 -6.82
N VAL A 68 -6.77 -7.48 -5.74
CA VAL A 68 -5.68 -8.48 -5.80
C VAL A 68 -6.16 -9.74 -6.50
N THR A 69 -7.30 -10.27 -6.10
CA THR A 69 -7.87 -11.48 -6.68
C THR A 69 -8.13 -11.33 -8.18
N ILE A 70 -8.73 -10.23 -8.60
CA ILE A 70 -9.00 -9.94 -10.01
C ILE A 70 -7.70 -9.87 -10.81
N ILE A 71 -6.70 -9.15 -10.32
CA ILE A 71 -5.41 -9.01 -11.02
C ILE A 71 -4.70 -10.37 -11.09
N LEU A 72 -4.76 -11.19 -10.06
CA LEU A 72 -4.18 -12.54 -10.07
C LEU A 72 -4.88 -13.45 -11.07
N ILE A 73 -6.20 -13.43 -11.13
CA ILE A 73 -6.97 -14.18 -12.13
C ILE A 73 -6.57 -13.74 -13.55
N MET A 74 -6.54 -12.43 -13.81
CA MET A 74 -6.12 -11.89 -15.11
C MET A 74 -4.66 -12.28 -15.44
N SER A 75 -3.77 -12.25 -14.45
CA SER A 75 -2.38 -12.65 -14.62
C SER A 75 -2.23 -14.10 -15.09
N VAL A 76 -3.02 -15.01 -14.52
CA VAL A 76 -2.97 -16.43 -14.89
C VAL A 76 -3.70 -16.70 -16.20
N THR A 77 -4.88 -16.09 -16.41
CA THR A 77 -5.74 -16.39 -17.57
C THR A 77 -5.28 -15.68 -18.85
N LEU A 78 -4.92 -14.40 -18.79
CA LEU A 78 -4.56 -13.61 -19.96
C LEU A 78 -3.06 -13.66 -20.26
N LEU A 79 -2.22 -13.57 -19.22
CA LEU A 79 -0.77 -13.49 -19.38
C LEU A 79 -0.07 -14.84 -19.20
N HIS A 80 -0.81 -15.88 -18.82
CA HIS A 80 -0.30 -17.25 -18.61
C HIS A 80 0.90 -17.29 -17.65
N ILE A 81 0.92 -16.37 -16.67
CA ILE A 81 1.99 -16.30 -15.67
C ILE A 81 1.69 -17.33 -14.58
N PRO A 82 2.54 -18.36 -14.40
CA PRO A 82 2.30 -19.37 -13.39
C PRO A 82 2.55 -18.82 -11.99
N ILE A 83 1.65 -19.09 -11.06
CA ILE A 83 1.89 -18.84 -9.64
C ILE A 83 2.59 -20.08 -9.08
N ARG A 84 3.91 -20.00 -8.89
CA ARG A 84 4.73 -21.13 -8.41
C ARG A 84 4.70 -21.30 -6.90
N GLY A 85 4.41 -20.23 -6.16
CA GLY A 85 4.39 -20.23 -4.70
C GLY A 85 3.00 -20.48 -4.11
N SER A 86 2.90 -20.41 -2.79
CA SER A 86 1.67 -20.58 -2.04
C SER A 86 0.74 -19.37 -2.20
N LEU A 87 -0.52 -19.59 -2.64
CA LEU A 87 -1.56 -18.56 -2.70
C LEU A 87 -1.84 -17.96 -1.32
N TRP A 88 -1.84 -18.77 -0.27
CA TRP A 88 -2.05 -18.29 1.10
C TRP A 88 -0.99 -17.27 1.53
N LEU A 89 0.27 -17.56 1.22
CA LEU A 89 1.37 -16.65 1.51
C LEU A 89 1.25 -15.35 0.73
N LEU A 90 0.81 -15.43 -0.53
CA LEU A 90 0.59 -14.27 -1.39
C LEU A 90 -0.51 -13.36 -0.82
N TYR A 91 -1.66 -13.91 -0.42
CA TYR A 91 -2.73 -13.15 0.21
C TYR A 91 -2.32 -12.58 1.57
N PHE A 92 -1.54 -13.32 2.35
CA PHE A 92 -1.02 -12.86 3.63
C PHE A 92 -0.12 -11.64 3.46
N VAL A 93 0.86 -11.70 2.56
CA VAL A 93 1.76 -10.58 2.27
C VAL A 93 1.01 -9.39 1.68
N SER A 94 0.05 -9.64 0.77
CA SER A 94 -0.82 -8.60 0.22
C SER A 94 -1.65 -7.91 1.31
N SER A 95 -2.17 -8.66 2.28
CA SER A 95 -2.93 -8.10 3.42
C SER A 95 -2.08 -7.16 4.26
N ILE A 96 -0.83 -7.53 4.56
CA ILE A 96 0.10 -6.66 5.30
C ILE A 96 0.39 -5.38 4.51
N PHE A 97 0.63 -5.50 3.21
CA PHE A 97 0.88 -4.34 2.35
C PHE A 97 -0.33 -3.42 2.25
N ILE A 98 -1.54 -3.97 2.08
CA ILE A 98 -2.79 -3.21 2.07
C ILE A 98 -2.93 -2.43 3.38
N LEU A 99 -2.71 -3.05 4.54
CA LEU A 99 -2.75 -2.37 5.83
C LEU A 99 -1.72 -1.25 5.93
N ALA A 100 -0.50 -1.45 5.44
CA ALA A 100 0.52 -0.40 5.40
C ALA A 100 0.10 0.76 4.48
N ALA A 101 -0.46 0.47 3.30
CA ALA A 101 -0.92 1.49 2.36
C ALA A 101 -2.14 2.26 2.87
N LEU A 102 -3.13 1.59 3.49
CA LEU A 102 -4.26 2.24 4.16
C LEU A 102 -3.78 3.16 5.28
N SER A 103 -2.81 2.69 6.09
CA SER A 103 -2.21 3.49 7.17
C SER A 103 -1.47 4.74 6.64
N LEU A 104 -0.82 4.63 5.49
CA LEU A 104 -0.22 5.79 4.81
C LEU A 104 -1.30 6.78 4.35
N GLY A 105 -2.43 6.30 3.82
CA GLY A 105 -3.58 7.14 3.50
C GLY A 105 -4.12 7.89 4.71
N LEU A 106 -4.14 7.25 5.90
CA LEU A 106 -4.45 7.92 7.17
C LEU A 106 -3.45 9.06 7.45
N VAL A 107 -2.16 8.84 7.29
CA VAL A 107 -1.14 9.89 7.49
C VAL A 107 -1.40 11.09 6.55
N ILE A 108 -1.67 10.86 5.27
CA ILE A 108 -1.99 11.93 4.31
C ILE A 108 -3.23 12.69 4.75
N SER A 109 -4.27 11.98 5.22
CA SER A 109 -5.50 12.62 5.71
C SER A 109 -5.26 13.53 6.93
N THR A 110 -4.20 13.31 7.72
CA THR A 110 -3.88 14.18 8.87
C THR A 110 -3.26 15.51 8.45
N ILE A 111 -2.59 15.56 7.30
CA ILE A 111 -1.88 16.75 6.82
C ILE A 111 -2.67 17.55 5.78
N THR A 112 -3.79 17.01 5.29
CA THR A 112 -4.62 17.63 4.26
C THR A 112 -5.99 17.99 4.81
N ASN A 113 -6.56 19.09 4.31
CA ASN A 113 -7.90 19.59 4.69
C ASN A 113 -8.86 19.65 3.49
N SER A 114 -8.39 19.39 2.28
CA SER A 114 -9.20 19.39 1.06
C SER A 114 -9.08 18.06 0.34
N GLN A 115 -10.21 17.54 -0.15
CA GLN A 115 -10.26 16.31 -0.95
C GLN A 115 -9.37 16.41 -2.19
N GLN A 116 -9.38 17.56 -2.87
CA GLN A 116 -8.57 17.76 -4.07
C GLN A 116 -7.07 17.65 -3.77
N VAL A 117 -6.62 18.27 -2.66
CA VAL A 117 -5.21 18.19 -2.23
C VAL A 117 -4.86 16.76 -1.81
N ALA A 118 -5.75 16.07 -1.10
CA ALA A 118 -5.56 14.66 -0.72
C ALA A 118 -5.44 13.75 -1.95
N MET A 119 -6.27 13.97 -2.99
CA MET A 119 -6.18 13.24 -4.25
C MET A 119 -4.85 13.48 -4.96
N LEU A 120 -4.42 14.74 -5.08
CA LEU A 120 -3.16 15.09 -5.75
C LEU A 120 -1.96 14.48 -5.04
N ILE A 121 -1.89 14.60 -3.71
CA ILE A 121 -0.80 14.02 -2.92
C ILE A 121 -0.81 12.49 -3.01
N SER A 122 -1.98 11.87 -2.95
CA SER A 122 -2.09 10.40 -3.04
C SER A 122 -1.70 9.89 -4.42
N LEU A 123 -2.17 10.53 -5.49
CA LEU A 123 -1.85 10.12 -6.86
C LEU A 123 -0.39 10.43 -7.20
N MET A 124 0.00 11.70 -7.18
CA MET A 124 1.34 12.10 -7.61
C MET A 124 2.41 11.68 -6.61
N GLY A 125 2.13 11.82 -5.30
CA GLY A 125 3.08 11.51 -4.25
C GLY A 125 3.33 10.01 -4.08
N MET A 126 2.41 9.13 -4.53
CA MET A 126 2.59 7.69 -4.45
C MET A 126 2.91 7.05 -5.80
N MET A 127 2.31 7.54 -6.89
CA MET A 127 2.53 7.00 -8.22
C MET A 127 3.98 7.17 -8.69
N LEU A 128 4.49 8.42 -8.63
CA LEU A 128 5.84 8.72 -9.11
C LEU A 128 6.93 7.95 -8.34
N PRO A 129 6.97 7.98 -6.98
CA PRO A 129 7.95 7.20 -6.25
C PRO A 129 7.81 5.69 -6.46
N THR A 130 6.59 5.17 -6.57
CA THR A 130 6.37 3.74 -6.79
C THR A 130 6.88 3.30 -8.15
N ILE A 131 6.66 4.09 -9.21
CA ILE A 131 7.17 3.78 -10.56
C ILE A 131 8.69 3.86 -10.59
N MET A 132 9.27 4.92 -10.02
CA MET A 132 10.71 5.14 -10.09
C MET A 132 11.51 4.20 -9.17
N PHE A 133 11.02 3.98 -7.94
CA PHE A 133 11.76 3.30 -6.89
C PHE A 133 11.14 1.94 -6.48
N GLY A 134 10.06 1.52 -7.12
CA GLY A 134 9.43 0.21 -6.88
C GLY A 134 10.25 -0.98 -7.38
N GLY A 135 11.23 -0.75 -8.27
CA GLY A 135 12.13 -1.77 -8.76
C GLY A 135 11.60 -2.60 -9.93
N PHE A 136 10.37 -2.35 -10.41
CA PHE A 136 9.78 -3.11 -11.52
C PHE A 136 10.02 -2.47 -12.89
N MET A 137 10.04 -1.14 -12.98
CA MET A 137 10.40 -0.45 -14.23
C MET A 137 11.91 -0.20 -14.34
N PHE A 138 12.52 0.24 -13.27
CA PHE A 138 13.95 0.51 -13.21
C PHE A 138 14.58 -0.40 -12.15
N PRO A 139 15.45 -1.36 -12.54
CA PRO A 139 16.16 -2.19 -11.57
C PRO A 139 16.97 -1.31 -10.60
N ILE A 140 16.71 -1.47 -9.30
CA ILE A 140 17.33 -0.64 -8.26
C ILE A 140 18.84 -0.80 -8.23
N GLU A 141 19.32 -1.97 -8.62
CA GLU A 141 20.76 -2.31 -8.69
C GLU A 141 21.53 -1.41 -9.66
N ASN A 142 20.85 -0.85 -10.68
CA ASN A 142 21.44 0.04 -11.68
C ASN A 142 21.36 1.52 -11.29
N MET A 143 20.78 1.84 -10.12
CA MET A 143 20.64 3.21 -9.66
C MET A 143 21.88 3.67 -8.88
N PRO A 144 22.17 5.01 -8.86
CA PRO A 144 23.16 5.57 -7.95
C PRO A 144 22.83 5.30 -6.49
N LEU A 145 23.84 5.15 -5.64
CA LEU A 145 23.69 4.85 -4.21
C LEU A 145 22.64 5.70 -3.47
N PRO A 146 22.56 7.04 -3.66
CA PRO A 146 21.53 7.84 -2.99
C PRO A 146 20.10 7.42 -3.35
N MET A 147 19.84 7.04 -4.60
CA MET A 147 18.51 6.58 -5.04
C MET A 147 18.17 5.20 -4.50
N GLN A 148 19.16 4.32 -4.35
CA GLN A 148 18.98 3.02 -3.69
C GLN A 148 18.56 3.19 -2.23
N ILE A 149 19.13 4.17 -1.52
CA ILE A 149 18.75 4.45 -0.12
C ILE A 149 17.31 4.96 -0.05
N ILE A 150 16.94 5.91 -0.92
CA ILE A 150 15.56 6.45 -0.99
C ILE A 150 14.56 5.34 -1.30
N SER A 151 14.90 4.41 -2.19
CA SER A 151 14.01 3.29 -2.55
C SER A 151 13.64 2.41 -1.35
N ASN A 152 14.50 2.33 -0.31
CA ASN A 152 14.21 1.55 0.88
C ASN A 152 13.08 2.12 1.75
N ILE A 153 12.76 3.41 1.60
CA ILE A 153 11.70 4.10 2.34
C ILE A 153 10.32 3.82 1.72
N ILE A 154 10.27 3.23 0.51
CA ILE A 154 9.03 3.01 -0.22
C ILE A 154 8.50 1.60 0.02
N PRO A 155 7.32 1.44 0.67
CA PRO A 155 6.76 0.12 0.97
C PRO A 155 6.52 -0.73 -0.27
N ALA A 156 6.14 -0.11 -1.40
CA ALA A 156 5.87 -0.79 -2.67
C ALA A 156 7.05 -1.61 -3.18
N LYS A 157 8.29 -1.18 -2.95
CA LYS A 157 9.49 -1.94 -3.27
C LYS A 157 9.52 -3.30 -2.57
N TRP A 158 9.34 -3.31 -1.27
CA TRP A 158 9.41 -4.53 -0.46
C TRP A 158 8.29 -5.50 -0.79
N PHE A 159 7.11 -4.96 -1.07
CA PHE A 159 5.98 -5.74 -1.54
C PHE A 159 6.23 -6.33 -2.93
N TYR A 160 6.80 -5.56 -3.86
CA TYR A 160 7.17 -6.04 -5.19
C TYR A 160 8.15 -7.21 -5.11
N TYR A 161 9.22 -7.09 -4.28
CA TYR A 161 10.18 -8.18 -4.09
C TYR A 161 9.52 -9.42 -3.49
N ALA A 162 8.64 -9.24 -2.51
CA ALA A 162 7.91 -10.34 -1.90
C ALA A 162 6.98 -11.07 -2.89
N ILE A 163 6.14 -10.32 -3.64
CA ILE A 163 5.25 -10.92 -4.65
C ILE A 163 6.03 -11.60 -5.77
N ASN A 164 7.07 -10.94 -6.27
CA ASN A 164 7.93 -11.51 -7.30
C ASN A 164 8.58 -12.83 -6.81
N GLY A 165 9.06 -12.83 -5.55
CA GLY A 165 9.58 -14.02 -4.89
C GLY A 165 8.57 -15.17 -4.82
N ILE A 166 7.31 -14.87 -4.46
CA ILE A 166 6.26 -15.87 -4.35
C ILE A 166 5.82 -16.35 -5.74
N MET A 167 5.42 -15.42 -6.62
CA MET A 167 4.81 -15.77 -7.91
C MET A 167 5.80 -16.46 -8.84
N ILE A 168 7.01 -15.92 -8.96
CA ILE A 168 7.95 -16.36 -10.01
C ILE A 168 8.97 -17.37 -9.48
N LYS A 169 9.55 -17.08 -8.30
CA LYS A 169 10.60 -17.92 -7.70
C LYS A 169 10.05 -19.04 -6.83
N GLY A 170 8.76 -19.00 -6.43
CA GLY A 170 8.16 -20.00 -5.55
C GLY A 170 8.75 -20.00 -4.14
N LEU A 171 9.22 -18.85 -3.66
CA LEU A 171 9.85 -18.74 -2.33
C LEU A 171 8.84 -18.96 -1.20
N GLY A 172 9.29 -19.63 -0.15
CA GLY A 172 8.52 -19.83 1.08
C GLY A 172 8.66 -18.67 2.08
N ILE A 173 7.92 -18.74 3.17
CA ILE A 173 7.87 -17.69 4.20
C ILE A 173 9.24 -17.38 4.82
N SER A 174 10.08 -18.38 5.01
CA SER A 174 11.41 -18.24 5.60
C SER A 174 12.35 -17.35 4.76
N SER A 175 12.22 -17.41 3.43
CA SER A 175 13.03 -16.61 2.52
C SER A 175 12.53 -15.17 2.38
N LEU A 176 11.28 -14.91 2.74
CA LEU A 176 10.61 -13.60 2.63
C LEU A 176 10.44 -12.92 3.99
N PHE A 177 11.04 -13.46 5.03
CA PHE A 177 10.89 -12.95 6.39
C PHE A 177 11.35 -11.49 6.52
N LYS A 178 12.40 -11.10 5.81
CA LYS A 178 12.93 -9.73 5.79
C LYS A 178 11.89 -8.75 5.21
N GLU A 179 11.32 -9.06 4.06
CA GLU A 179 10.34 -8.22 3.36
C GLU A 179 9.06 -8.05 4.19
N ILE A 180 8.59 -9.15 4.78
CA ILE A 180 7.41 -9.17 5.65
C ILE A 180 7.64 -8.30 6.89
N LEU A 181 8.79 -8.44 7.53
CA LEU A 181 9.12 -7.69 8.74
C LEU A 181 9.22 -6.18 8.46
N ILE A 182 9.79 -5.80 7.32
CA ILE A 182 9.87 -4.39 6.91
C ILE A 182 8.49 -3.83 6.61
N LEU A 183 7.62 -4.58 5.92
CA LEU A 183 6.24 -4.17 5.65
C LEU A 183 5.43 -3.99 6.94
N LEU A 184 5.56 -4.89 7.91
CA LEU A 184 4.97 -4.73 9.24
C LEU A 184 5.51 -3.49 9.96
N GLY A 185 6.81 -3.23 9.84
CA GLY A 185 7.45 -2.03 10.38
C GLY A 185 6.83 -0.75 9.80
N PHE A 186 6.60 -0.70 8.49
CA PHE A 186 5.90 0.43 7.85
C PHE A 186 4.47 0.59 8.36
N CYS A 187 3.73 -0.51 8.51
CA CYS A 187 2.38 -0.48 9.05
C CYS A 187 2.35 0.15 10.44
N VAL A 188 3.18 -0.33 11.36
CA VAL A 188 3.27 0.20 12.72
C VAL A 188 3.72 1.67 12.72
N LEU A 189 4.70 2.03 11.91
CA LEU A 189 5.21 3.40 11.79
C LEU A 189 4.12 4.36 11.33
N PHE A 190 3.40 4.04 10.25
CA PHE A 190 2.36 4.92 9.71
C PHE A 190 1.16 5.03 10.65
N ILE A 191 0.76 3.94 11.29
CA ILE A 191 -0.28 3.97 12.32
C ILE A 191 0.14 4.89 13.47
N THR A 192 1.35 4.75 13.99
CA THR A 192 1.86 5.54 15.09
C THR A 192 1.91 7.04 14.75
N ILE A 193 2.38 7.39 13.54
CA ILE A 193 2.41 8.78 13.06
C ILE A 193 0.99 9.33 12.97
N SER A 194 0.07 8.55 12.40
CA SER A 194 -1.33 8.95 12.25
C SER A 194 -1.97 9.26 13.61
N PHE A 195 -1.80 8.37 14.58
CA PHE A 195 -2.33 8.57 15.94
C PHE A 195 -1.78 9.80 16.63
N LYS A 196 -0.46 10.00 16.61
CA LYS A 196 0.14 11.18 17.23
C LYS A 196 -0.40 12.48 16.63
N LYS A 197 -0.55 12.55 15.32
CA LYS A 197 -1.07 13.76 14.65
C LYS A 197 -2.57 13.98 14.88
N PHE A 198 -3.35 12.91 15.02
CA PHE A 198 -4.78 13.02 15.36
C PHE A 198 -4.96 13.61 16.77
N ASN A 199 -4.21 13.15 17.78
CA ASN A 199 -4.31 13.64 19.16
C ASN A 199 -3.87 15.11 19.31
N ILE A 200 -2.87 15.58 18.57
CA ILE A 200 -2.39 16.97 18.66
C ILE A 200 -3.43 17.98 18.13
N ARG A 201 -4.35 17.56 17.27
CA ARG A 201 -5.43 18.44 16.74
C ARG A 201 -6.68 18.47 17.63
N LEU A 202 -6.76 17.63 18.66
CA LEU A 202 -7.86 17.52 19.60
C LEU A 202 -7.60 18.26 20.92
N SER A 203 -6.37 18.70 21.15
CA SER A 203 -5.95 19.57 22.27
C SER A 203 -5.75 21.01 21.79
#